data_484611c56d46c2c1eed8892f257c5cd8
#
_entry.id   484611c56d46c2c1eed8892f257c5cd8
#
_cell.length_a   1.000
_cell.length_b   1.000
_cell.length_c   1.000
_cell.angle_alpha   90.00
_cell.angle_beta   90.00
_cell.angle_gamma   90.00
#
_symmetry.space_group_name_H-M   'P 1'
#
loop_
_entity.id
_entity.type
_entity.pdbx_description
1 polymer ?
#
loop_
_entity_poly.entity_id
_entity_poly.type
_entity_poly.pdbx_seq_one_letter_code
_entity_poly.pdbx_strand_id
1 'polypeptide(L)'
;MSHLIKRTALLLLALWSLPASGSTIISVGDGDTIRIRDGSEKLTVRLACIDAPEISQDPYGEKSRAFLKKMLPLGTKVTLRTQTIDRYGRSVAEVFTKNGNINESIIEQGHGFVYRRYLSKCNGSRYLSLERQAQKLGLGIWSTSSTGIQRPWDYRKNKRSASSNSRRKYRCKEIVSWNKAQQLLRQGHTYLDRDNDGEACESLR
;
A
#
# COMPACT_ATOMS: atom_id res chain seq x y z
N MET A 1 -80.48 -14.09 -20.85
CA MET A 1 -79.16 -14.80 -20.84
C MET A 1 -78.09 -13.76 -21.08
N SER A 2 -77.45 -13.24 -19.99
CA SER A 2 -76.41 -12.18 -20.07
C SER A 2 -75.05 -12.80 -19.79
N HIS A 3 -74.21 -12.74 -20.81
CA HIS A 3 -72.85 -13.19 -20.70
C HIS A 3 -71.97 -12.11 -20.05
N LEU A 4 -71.47 -12.39 -18.84
CA LEU A 4 -70.53 -11.56 -18.09
C LEU A 4 -69.08 -11.85 -18.53
N ILE A 5 -68.48 -10.94 -19.31
CA ILE A 5 -67.13 -11.07 -19.78
C ILE A 5 -66.21 -10.56 -18.65
N LYS A 6 -65.50 -11.49 -17.95
CA LYS A 6 -64.44 -11.18 -16.98
C LYS A 6 -63.18 -10.73 -17.72
N ARG A 7 -62.87 -9.44 -17.66
CA ARG A 7 -61.57 -8.89 -18.12
C ARG A 7 -60.52 -9.14 -17.04
N THR A 8 -59.65 -10.10 -17.25
CA THR A 8 -58.43 -10.31 -16.44
C THR A 8 -57.39 -9.29 -16.87
N ALA A 9 -57.09 -8.31 -16.02
CA ALA A 9 -56.01 -7.37 -16.22
C ALA A 9 -54.66 -8.05 -15.83
N LEU A 10 -53.82 -8.28 -16.82
CA LEU A 10 -52.49 -8.80 -16.66
C LEU A 10 -51.55 -7.64 -16.23
N LEU A 11 -51.19 -7.54 -14.93
CA LEU A 11 -50.21 -6.61 -14.45
C LEU A 11 -48.80 -7.09 -14.90
N LEU A 12 -48.24 -6.45 -15.92
CA LEU A 12 -46.81 -6.58 -16.27
C LEU A 12 -45.95 -5.88 -15.24
N LEU A 13 -45.41 -6.65 -14.31
CA LEU A 13 -44.34 -6.20 -13.42
C LEU A 13 -43.07 -5.99 -14.26
N ALA A 14 -42.77 -4.76 -14.64
CA ALA A 14 -41.50 -4.37 -15.21
C ALA A 14 -40.44 -4.47 -14.10
N LEU A 15 -39.66 -5.56 -14.13
CA LEU A 15 -38.45 -5.70 -13.36
C LEU A 15 -37.41 -4.66 -13.85
N TRP A 16 -37.38 -3.51 -13.21
CA TRP A 16 -36.29 -2.56 -13.41
C TRP A 16 -35.03 -3.17 -12.78
N SER A 17 -34.22 -3.79 -13.62
CA SER A 17 -32.86 -4.13 -13.25
C SER A 17 -32.11 -2.82 -12.99
N LEU A 18 -31.89 -2.48 -11.69
CA LEU A 18 -30.99 -1.43 -11.32
C LEU A 18 -29.59 -1.79 -11.89
N PRO A 19 -28.94 -0.89 -12.63
CA PRO A 19 -27.59 -1.15 -13.11
C PRO A 19 -26.72 -1.41 -11.88
N ALA A 20 -26.04 -2.54 -11.84
CA ALA A 20 -25.03 -2.81 -10.83
C ALA A 20 -24.01 -1.67 -10.91
N SER A 21 -24.06 -0.75 -9.94
CA SER A 21 -23.16 0.39 -9.85
C SER A 21 -21.77 -0.16 -9.52
N GLY A 22 -20.98 -0.44 -10.56
CA GLY A 22 -19.61 -0.86 -10.40
C GLY A 22 -18.77 0.32 -9.91
N SER A 23 -17.93 0.08 -8.91
CA SER A 23 -16.96 1.08 -8.43
C SER A 23 -16.04 1.52 -9.57
N THR A 24 -15.63 2.80 -9.59
CA THR A 24 -14.74 3.36 -10.63
C THR A 24 -13.50 3.96 -10.03
N ILE A 25 -12.36 3.79 -10.70
CA ILE A 25 -11.07 4.37 -10.30
C ILE A 25 -11.11 5.88 -10.43
N ILE A 26 -10.77 6.61 -9.36
CA ILE A 26 -10.64 8.08 -9.35
C ILE A 26 -9.21 8.56 -9.09
N SER A 27 -8.35 7.75 -8.49
CA SER A 27 -6.90 8.02 -8.43
C SER A 27 -6.11 6.78 -8.02
N VAL A 28 -4.80 6.81 -8.31
CA VAL A 28 -3.80 5.85 -7.84
C VAL A 28 -2.82 6.60 -6.95
N GLY A 29 -2.73 6.19 -5.68
CA GLY A 29 -1.86 6.81 -4.68
C GLY A 29 -0.40 6.38 -4.83
N ASP A 30 -0.17 5.09 -4.72
CA ASP A 30 1.14 4.42 -4.81
C ASP A 30 1.01 3.08 -5.56
N GLY A 31 1.96 2.16 -5.37
CA GLY A 31 1.97 0.86 -6.09
C GLY A 31 0.90 -0.15 -5.63
N ASP A 32 0.17 0.13 -4.54
CA ASP A 32 -0.84 -0.77 -3.99
C ASP A 32 -2.01 -0.08 -3.28
N THR A 33 -2.15 1.23 -3.48
CA THR A 33 -3.24 2.03 -2.92
C THR A 33 -3.94 2.81 -4.02
N ILE A 34 -5.25 2.64 -4.12
CA ILE A 34 -6.11 3.32 -5.08
C ILE A 34 -7.26 4.04 -4.35
N ARG A 35 -7.86 5.01 -5.04
CA ARG A 35 -9.15 5.57 -4.65
C ARG A 35 -10.18 5.25 -5.69
N ILE A 36 -11.38 4.91 -5.24
CA ILE A 36 -12.51 4.60 -6.09
C ILE A 36 -13.71 5.48 -5.71
N ARG A 37 -14.63 5.61 -6.65
CA ARG A 37 -15.98 6.08 -6.41
C ARG A 37 -16.91 4.86 -6.44
N ASP A 38 -17.68 4.68 -5.38
CA ASP A 38 -18.71 3.66 -5.25
C ASP A 38 -20.05 4.35 -4.96
N GLY A 39 -20.90 4.45 -5.97
CA GLY A 39 -22.07 5.33 -5.91
C GLY A 39 -21.66 6.80 -5.67
N SER A 40 -22.12 7.39 -4.57
CA SER A 40 -21.78 8.75 -4.12
C SER A 40 -20.50 8.80 -3.26
N GLU A 41 -20.03 7.68 -2.74
CA GLU A 41 -18.92 7.61 -1.80
C GLU A 41 -17.56 7.54 -2.50
N LYS A 42 -16.53 8.07 -1.82
CA LYS A 42 -15.13 7.95 -2.20
C LYS A 42 -14.41 7.07 -1.19
N LEU A 43 -13.93 5.92 -1.64
CA LEU A 43 -13.25 4.96 -0.79
C LEU A 43 -11.78 4.86 -1.15
N THR A 44 -10.92 4.71 -0.13
CA THR A 44 -9.52 4.34 -0.33
C THR A 44 -9.40 2.82 -0.18
N VAL A 45 -8.78 2.19 -1.16
CA VAL A 45 -8.58 0.74 -1.21
C VAL A 45 -7.09 0.43 -1.16
N ARG A 46 -6.70 -0.37 -0.20
CA ARG A 46 -5.38 -1.00 -0.09
C ARG A 46 -5.46 -2.38 -0.74
N LEU A 47 -4.61 -2.66 -1.71
CA LEU A 47 -4.60 -3.97 -2.36
C LEU A 47 -4.17 -5.04 -1.36
N ALA A 48 -5.01 -6.07 -1.22
CA ALA A 48 -4.82 -7.16 -0.26
C ALA A 48 -3.66 -8.09 -0.66
N CYS A 49 -3.04 -8.73 0.32
CA CYS A 49 -2.06 -9.81 0.17
C CYS A 49 -0.75 -9.44 -0.52
N ILE A 50 -0.58 -8.19 -0.91
CA ILE A 50 0.63 -7.65 -1.53
C ILE A 50 1.14 -6.42 -0.78
N ASP A 51 2.40 -6.06 -1.01
CA ASP A 51 3.02 -4.83 -0.52
C ASP A 51 3.97 -4.30 -1.60
N ALA A 52 3.66 -3.14 -2.14
CA ALA A 52 4.48 -2.50 -3.18
C ALA A 52 5.58 -1.64 -2.54
N PRO A 53 6.71 -1.41 -3.25
CA PRO A 53 7.70 -0.45 -2.80
C PRO A 53 7.08 0.92 -2.51
N GLU A 54 7.51 1.52 -1.41
CA GLU A 54 7.14 2.90 -1.06
C GLU A 54 7.63 3.87 -2.13
N ILE A 55 6.95 4.98 -2.34
CA ILE A 55 7.37 6.00 -3.32
C ILE A 55 8.81 6.46 -3.06
N SER A 56 9.23 6.53 -1.80
CA SER A 56 10.60 6.89 -1.40
C SER A 56 11.64 5.77 -1.58
N GLN A 57 11.27 4.60 -2.10
CA GLN A 57 12.18 3.53 -2.51
C GLN A 57 12.47 3.67 -4.02
N ASP A 58 13.10 4.77 -4.40
CA ASP A 58 13.46 5.08 -5.79
C ASP A 58 14.39 4.00 -6.39
N PRO A 59 14.20 3.61 -7.67
CA PRO A 59 13.13 4.00 -8.60
C PRO A 59 11.88 3.09 -8.53
N TYR A 60 11.84 2.15 -7.62
CA TYR A 60 10.88 1.05 -7.62
C TYR A 60 9.48 1.48 -7.20
N GLY A 61 9.36 2.42 -6.26
CA GLY A 61 8.07 2.95 -5.82
C GLY A 61 7.32 3.63 -6.96
N GLU A 62 7.99 4.52 -7.69
CA GLU A 62 7.39 5.19 -8.85
C GLU A 62 7.10 4.23 -10.00
N LYS A 63 7.97 3.23 -10.26
CA LYS A 63 7.72 2.19 -11.27
C LYS A 63 6.47 1.37 -10.92
N SER A 64 6.30 0.96 -9.67
CA SER A 64 5.11 0.23 -9.21
C SER A 64 3.84 1.06 -9.34
N ARG A 65 3.91 2.35 -8.95
CA ARG A 65 2.80 3.29 -9.11
C ARG A 65 2.44 3.50 -10.59
N ALA A 66 3.43 3.69 -11.45
CA ALA A 66 3.23 3.86 -12.89
C ALA A 66 2.58 2.61 -13.52
N PHE A 67 3.03 1.42 -13.11
CA PHE A 67 2.43 0.16 -13.54
C PHE A 67 0.96 0.08 -13.11
N LEU A 68 0.63 0.36 -11.85
CA LEU A 68 -0.75 0.34 -11.38
C LEU A 68 -1.62 1.38 -12.10
N LYS A 69 -1.11 2.58 -12.39
CA LYS A 69 -1.80 3.59 -13.22
C LYS A 69 -2.09 3.09 -14.64
N LYS A 70 -1.17 2.35 -15.23
CA LYS A 70 -1.35 1.73 -16.56
C LYS A 70 -2.43 0.65 -16.54
N MET A 71 -2.48 -0.17 -15.48
CA MET A 71 -3.48 -1.21 -15.30
C MET A 71 -4.86 -0.65 -14.96
N LEU A 72 -4.92 0.46 -14.25
CA LEU A 72 -6.13 1.10 -13.73
C LEU A 72 -6.20 2.59 -14.14
N PRO A 73 -6.40 2.89 -15.44
CA PRO A 73 -6.72 4.25 -15.87
C PRO A 73 -7.93 4.82 -15.14
N LEU A 74 -8.00 6.14 -15.00
CA LEU A 74 -9.15 6.82 -14.38
C LEU A 74 -10.46 6.44 -15.09
N GLY A 75 -11.52 6.23 -14.32
CA GLY A 75 -12.82 5.78 -14.85
C GLY A 75 -12.92 4.26 -15.09
N THR A 76 -11.84 3.49 -14.92
CA THR A 76 -11.90 2.01 -15.02
C THR A 76 -12.88 1.46 -14.01
N LYS A 77 -13.82 0.63 -14.47
CA LYS A 77 -14.73 -0.12 -13.60
C LYS A 77 -14.02 -1.27 -12.93
N VAL A 78 -14.21 -1.41 -11.63
CA VAL A 78 -13.62 -2.45 -10.81
C VAL A 78 -14.63 -3.13 -9.92
N THR A 79 -14.37 -4.39 -9.58
CA THR A 79 -15.07 -5.13 -8.54
C THR A 79 -14.11 -5.41 -7.41
N LEU A 80 -14.56 -5.28 -6.17
CA LEU A 80 -13.76 -5.51 -4.97
C LEU A 80 -14.17 -6.82 -4.30
N ARG A 81 -13.18 -7.63 -3.94
CA ARG A 81 -13.32 -8.69 -2.94
C ARG A 81 -12.71 -8.19 -1.64
N THR A 82 -13.51 -7.43 -0.87
CA THR A 82 -13.10 -6.82 0.40
C THR A 82 -12.91 -7.89 1.45
N GLN A 83 -11.77 -7.81 2.16
CA GLN A 83 -11.39 -8.73 3.23
C GLN A 83 -11.59 -8.12 4.61
N THR A 84 -11.33 -6.83 4.76
CA THR A 84 -11.43 -6.09 6.02
C THR A 84 -11.31 -4.58 5.77
N ILE A 85 -11.56 -3.80 6.80
CA ILE A 85 -11.20 -2.37 6.89
C ILE A 85 -9.97 -2.28 7.81
N ASP A 86 -8.94 -1.58 7.38
CA ASP A 86 -7.74 -1.40 8.21
C ASP A 86 -7.92 -0.25 9.23
N ARG A 87 -6.94 -0.12 10.13
CA ARG A 87 -6.95 0.91 11.19
C ARG A 87 -6.93 2.36 10.68
N TYR A 88 -6.71 2.55 9.38
CA TYR A 88 -6.72 3.87 8.72
C TYR A 88 -8.02 4.11 7.94
N GLY A 89 -9.00 3.21 8.07
CA GLY A 89 -10.29 3.30 7.37
C GLY A 89 -10.24 2.90 5.89
N ARG A 90 -9.15 2.25 5.43
CA ARG A 90 -9.05 1.79 4.04
C ARG A 90 -9.67 0.41 3.89
N SER A 91 -10.41 0.19 2.81
CA SER A 91 -10.85 -1.14 2.42
C SER A 91 -9.66 -1.96 1.94
N VAL A 92 -9.36 -3.09 2.60
CA VAL A 92 -8.33 -4.03 2.15
C VAL A 92 -8.99 -5.05 1.26
N ALA A 93 -8.68 -5.05 -0.04
CA ALA A 93 -9.39 -5.84 -1.03
C ALA A 93 -8.49 -6.41 -2.14
N GLU A 94 -8.93 -7.50 -2.74
CA GLU A 94 -8.49 -7.85 -4.09
C GLU A 94 -9.37 -7.08 -5.09
N VAL A 95 -8.71 -6.52 -6.09
CA VAL A 95 -9.32 -5.65 -7.11
C VAL A 95 -9.37 -6.39 -8.43
N PHE A 96 -10.55 -6.45 -9.02
CA PHE A 96 -10.77 -7.15 -10.29
C PHE A 96 -11.25 -6.16 -11.36
N THR A 97 -10.74 -6.35 -12.57
CA THR A 97 -11.26 -5.75 -13.79
C THR A 97 -11.78 -6.86 -14.73
N LYS A 98 -12.30 -6.49 -15.88
CA LYS A 98 -12.62 -7.46 -16.94
C LYS A 98 -11.40 -8.30 -17.38
N ASN A 99 -10.20 -7.81 -17.13
CA ASN A 99 -8.94 -8.46 -17.51
C ASN A 99 -8.36 -9.35 -16.38
N GLY A 100 -9.03 -9.46 -15.22
CA GLY A 100 -8.62 -10.34 -14.13
C GLY A 100 -8.23 -9.61 -12.84
N ASN A 101 -7.50 -10.30 -11.98
CA ASN A 101 -7.06 -9.86 -10.67
C ASN A 101 -5.84 -8.93 -10.77
N ILE A 102 -6.00 -7.67 -10.41
CA ILE A 102 -4.95 -6.64 -10.45
C ILE A 102 -3.84 -6.95 -9.45
N ASN A 103 -4.20 -7.43 -8.25
CA ASN A 103 -3.22 -7.77 -7.21
C ASN A 103 -2.26 -8.87 -7.69
N GLU A 104 -2.79 -9.90 -8.38
CA GLU A 104 -1.97 -10.96 -9.00
C GLU A 104 -1.06 -10.38 -10.09
N SER A 105 -1.58 -9.51 -10.96
CA SER A 105 -0.81 -8.89 -12.04
C SER A 105 0.36 -8.07 -11.53
N ILE A 106 0.21 -7.38 -10.38
CA ILE A 106 1.31 -6.63 -9.75
C ILE A 106 2.44 -7.58 -9.34
N ILE A 107 2.12 -8.73 -8.75
CA ILE A 107 3.12 -9.74 -8.35
C ILE A 107 3.75 -10.39 -9.57
N GLU A 108 2.95 -10.80 -10.55
CA GLU A 108 3.39 -11.46 -11.77
C GLU A 108 4.40 -10.62 -12.56
N GLN A 109 4.20 -9.30 -12.62
CA GLN A 109 5.07 -8.36 -13.32
C GLN A 109 6.19 -7.77 -12.44
N GLY A 110 6.33 -8.27 -11.20
CA GLY A 110 7.39 -7.85 -10.30
C GLY A 110 7.28 -6.40 -9.81
N HIS A 111 6.07 -5.88 -9.64
CA HIS A 111 5.82 -4.53 -9.13
C HIS A 111 5.41 -4.49 -7.65
N GLY A 112 5.46 -5.64 -6.96
CA GLY A 112 5.18 -5.78 -5.54
C GLY A 112 5.69 -7.09 -4.98
N PHE A 113 5.65 -7.21 -3.67
CA PHE A 113 5.99 -8.41 -2.91
C PHE A 113 4.72 -9.07 -2.39
N VAL A 114 4.72 -10.40 -2.32
CA VAL A 114 3.68 -11.13 -1.59
C VAL A 114 3.82 -10.85 -0.10
N TYR A 115 2.76 -10.29 0.49
CA TYR A 115 2.75 -9.97 1.92
C TYR A 115 2.28 -11.18 2.73
N ARG A 116 3.20 -12.09 3.02
CA ARG A 116 2.91 -13.41 3.63
C ARG A 116 2.08 -13.35 4.90
N ARG A 117 2.27 -12.32 5.73
CA ARG A 117 1.54 -12.12 6.98
C ARG A 117 0.01 -12.06 6.78
N TYR A 118 -0.45 -11.59 5.63
CA TYR A 118 -1.86 -11.36 5.32
C TYR A 118 -2.38 -12.21 4.16
N LEU A 119 -1.65 -13.29 3.83
CA LEU A 119 -1.93 -14.11 2.65
C LEU A 119 -3.11 -15.07 2.82
N SER A 120 -3.54 -15.34 4.06
CA SER A 120 -4.53 -16.37 4.38
C SER A 120 -5.93 -16.17 3.76
N LYS A 121 -6.25 -14.94 3.37
CA LYS A 121 -7.54 -14.60 2.75
C LYS A 121 -7.46 -14.51 1.21
N CYS A 122 -6.31 -14.78 0.62
CA CYS A 122 -6.08 -14.84 -0.82
C CYS A 122 -5.74 -16.27 -1.25
N ASN A 123 -5.66 -16.50 -2.56
CA ASN A 123 -5.10 -17.75 -3.08
C ASN A 123 -3.58 -17.76 -2.90
N GLY A 124 -3.12 -18.12 -1.69
CA GLY A 124 -1.72 -18.04 -1.30
C GLY A 124 -0.78 -18.82 -2.21
N SER A 125 -1.17 -20.01 -2.66
CA SER A 125 -0.35 -20.83 -3.58
C SER A 125 -0.14 -20.13 -4.92
N ARG A 126 -1.19 -19.50 -5.44
CA ARG A 126 -1.14 -18.71 -6.69
C ARG A 126 -0.21 -17.52 -6.56
N TYR A 127 -0.38 -16.68 -5.52
CA TYR A 127 0.47 -15.50 -5.29
C TYR A 127 1.95 -15.87 -5.14
N LEU A 128 2.26 -16.92 -4.36
CA LEU A 128 3.64 -17.41 -4.18
C LEU A 128 4.23 -17.98 -5.48
N SER A 129 3.41 -18.61 -6.32
CA SER A 129 3.85 -19.09 -7.63
C SER A 129 4.20 -17.95 -8.57
N LEU A 130 3.35 -16.90 -8.62
CA LEU A 130 3.59 -15.70 -9.43
C LEU A 130 4.86 -14.95 -8.98
N GLU A 131 5.06 -14.80 -7.66
CA GLU A 131 6.27 -14.18 -7.13
C GLU A 131 7.54 -14.95 -7.55
N ARG A 132 7.53 -16.27 -7.41
CA ARG A 132 8.67 -17.11 -7.86
C ARG A 132 8.93 -17.00 -9.36
N GLN A 133 7.87 -16.92 -10.15
CA GLN A 133 8.01 -16.75 -11.60
C GLN A 133 8.61 -15.38 -11.94
N ALA A 134 8.12 -14.31 -11.34
CA ALA A 134 8.68 -12.96 -11.50
C ALA A 134 10.16 -12.90 -11.09
N GLN A 135 10.53 -13.55 -9.97
CA GLN A 135 11.92 -13.69 -9.52
C GLN A 135 12.78 -14.41 -10.56
N LYS A 136 12.34 -15.57 -11.05
CA LYS A 136 13.07 -16.38 -12.04
C LYS A 136 13.32 -15.62 -13.35
N LEU A 137 12.35 -14.79 -13.75
CA LEU A 137 12.42 -13.98 -14.96
C LEU A 137 13.11 -12.63 -14.77
N GLY A 138 13.48 -12.27 -13.52
CA GLY A 138 14.12 -10.99 -13.21
C GLY A 138 13.24 -9.78 -13.48
N LEU A 139 11.90 -9.88 -13.27
CA LEU A 139 10.96 -8.82 -13.60
C LEU A 139 10.92 -7.73 -12.51
N GLY A 140 10.83 -6.49 -12.92
CA GLY A 140 10.60 -5.33 -12.05
C GLY A 140 11.60 -5.23 -10.89
N ILE A 141 11.12 -5.39 -9.65
CA ILE A 141 11.95 -5.38 -8.43
C ILE A 141 12.92 -6.56 -8.33
N TRP A 142 12.79 -7.56 -9.18
CA TRP A 142 13.63 -8.76 -9.22
C TRP A 142 14.71 -8.71 -10.31
N SER A 143 14.83 -7.59 -11.04
CA SER A 143 15.90 -7.43 -12.04
C SER A 143 17.27 -7.48 -11.37
N THR A 144 18.31 -7.83 -12.14
CA THR A 144 19.69 -7.93 -11.64
C THR A 144 20.20 -6.62 -11.01
N SER A 145 19.67 -5.49 -11.45
CA SER A 145 19.95 -4.17 -10.88
C SER A 145 19.25 -3.92 -9.53
N SER A 146 18.32 -4.79 -9.12
CA SER A 146 17.54 -4.65 -7.89
C SER A 146 18.03 -5.52 -6.74
N THR A 147 19.24 -6.11 -6.86
CA THR A 147 19.88 -6.82 -5.74
C THR A 147 20.06 -5.82 -4.59
N GLY A 148 19.25 -5.99 -3.54
CA GLY A 148 19.31 -5.10 -2.39
C GLY A 148 18.10 -4.21 -2.16
N ILE A 149 17.04 -4.28 -2.99
CA ILE A 149 15.80 -3.59 -2.63
C ILE A 149 15.25 -4.16 -1.32
N GLN A 150 15.13 -3.29 -0.33
CA GLN A 150 14.55 -3.66 0.94
C GLN A 150 13.04 -3.87 0.78
N ARG A 151 12.49 -4.89 1.42
CA ARG A 151 11.05 -5.12 1.41
C ARG A 151 10.31 -3.93 2.04
N PRO A 152 9.16 -3.52 1.53
CA PRO A 152 8.49 -2.29 1.97
C PRO A 152 8.20 -2.25 3.47
N TRP A 153 7.81 -3.35 4.09
CA TRP A 153 7.58 -3.42 5.53
C TRP A 153 8.86 -3.25 6.37
N ASP A 154 10.01 -3.75 5.89
CA ASP A 154 11.31 -3.57 6.55
C ASP A 154 11.80 -2.13 6.35
N TYR A 155 11.62 -1.57 5.16
CA TYR A 155 11.91 -0.18 4.87
C TYR A 155 11.15 0.78 5.81
N ARG A 156 9.83 0.58 5.96
CA ARG A 156 9.02 1.37 6.90
C ARG A 156 9.47 1.22 8.35
N LYS A 157 9.83 0.01 8.76
CA LYS A 157 10.37 -0.25 10.11
C LYS A 157 11.66 0.51 10.35
N ASN A 158 12.62 0.42 9.43
CA ASN A 158 13.91 1.08 9.53
C ASN A 158 13.78 2.60 9.51
N LYS A 159 12.93 3.15 8.64
CA LYS A 159 12.64 4.59 8.60
C LYS A 159 12.06 5.11 9.92
N ARG A 160 11.16 4.35 10.55
CA ARG A 160 10.62 4.70 11.89
C ARG A 160 11.68 4.65 12.97
N SER A 161 12.54 3.62 12.97
CA SER A 161 13.63 3.48 13.92
C SER A 161 14.65 4.62 13.79
N ALA A 162 15.01 5.00 12.56
CA ALA A 162 15.87 6.14 12.30
C ALA A 162 15.25 7.45 12.80
N SER A 163 13.96 7.68 12.51
CA SER A 163 13.22 8.86 13.00
C SER A 163 13.06 8.89 14.52
N SER A 164 12.90 7.74 15.17
CA SER A 164 12.81 7.67 16.64
C SER A 164 14.15 7.96 17.29
N ASN A 165 15.24 7.46 16.70
CA ASN A 165 16.59 7.76 17.19
C ASN A 165 16.96 9.25 17.02
N SER A 166 16.57 9.88 15.91
CA SER A 166 16.80 11.32 15.71
C SER A 166 15.95 12.20 16.63
N ARG A 167 14.81 11.70 17.12
CA ARG A 167 13.93 12.39 18.08
C ARG A 167 14.29 12.11 19.55
N ARG A 168 15.15 11.12 19.82
CA ARG A 168 15.56 10.81 21.18
C ARG A 168 16.44 11.95 21.70
N LYS A 169 15.94 12.66 22.70
CA LYS A 169 16.76 13.64 23.46
C LYS A 169 17.63 12.85 24.42
N TYR A 170 18.94 12.89 24.19
CA TYR A 170 19.93 12.34 25.10
C TYR A 170 20.14 13.29 26.29
N ARG A 171 20.44 12.74 27.46
CA ARG A 171 20.91 13.53 28.60
C ARG A 171 22.37 13.18 28.81
N CYS A 172 23.23 14.15 29.19
CA CYS A 172 24.64 13.90 29.37
C CYS A 172 24.94 12.72 30.29
N LYS A 173 24.15 12.56 31.37
CA LYS A 173 24.27 11.43 32.31
C LYS A 173 23.96 10.04 31.73
N GLU A 174 23.33 9.99 30.54
CA GLU A 174 22.96 8.74 29.82
C GLU A 174 23.97 8.40 28.72
N ILE A 175 24.95 9.31 28.50
CA ILE A 175 25.98 9.17 27.47
C ILE A 175 27.22 8.56 28.12
N VAL A 176 27.71 7.46 27.54
CA VAL A 176 28.76 6.64 28.13
C VAL A 176 30.19 7.25 28.04
N SER A 177 30.38 8.26 27.19
CA SER A 177 31.70 8.91 27.02
C SER A 177 31.55 10.28 26.35
N TRP A 178 32.56 11.15 26.63
CA TRP A 178 32.68 12.45 25.97
C TRP A 178 32.74 12.34 24.44
N ASN A 179 33.56 11.40 23.92
CA ASN A 179 33.64 11.16 22.47
C ASN A 179 32.25 10.85 21.85
N LYS A 180 31.40 10.12 22.57
CA LYS A 180 30.04 9.85 22.13
C LYS A 180 29.18 11.10 22.17
N ALA A 181 29.34 11.97 23.14
CA ALA A 181 28.66 13.26 23.20
C ALA A 181 29.01 14.15 21.98
N GLN A 182 30.31 14.24 21.66
CA GLN A 182 30.77 15.00 20.49
C GLN A 182 30.25 14.42 19.16
N GLN A 183 30.20 13.11 19.06
CA GLN A 183 29.56 12.47 17.88
C GLN A 183 28.08 12.87 17.74
N LEU A 184 27.33 12.87 18.83
CA LEU A 184 25.94 13.28 18.86
C LEU A 184 25.76 14.77 18.51
N LEU A 185 26.63 15.64 19.01
CA LEU A 185 26.65 17.06 18.64
C LEU A 185 26.78 17.24 17.11
N ARG A 186 27.80 16.58 16.52
CA ARG A 186 27.97 16.58 15.04
C ARG A 186 26.81 16.02 14.27
N GLN A 187 25.97 15.16 14.87
CA GLN A 187 24.74 14.63 14.30
C GLN A 187 23.53 15.56 14.47
N GLY A 188 23.75 16.79 15.01
CA GLY A 188 22.72 17.82 15.14
C GLY A 188 22.01 17.85 16.50
N HIS A 189 22.51 17.12 17.51
CA HIS A 189 21.98 17.20 18.88
C HIS A 189 22.58 18.39 19.64
N THR A 190 22.43 19.60 19.08
CA THR A 190 23.02 20.86 19.59
C THR A 190 22.60 21.19 21.03
N TYR A 191 21.48 20.69 21.51
CA TYR A 191 21.02 20.88 22.89
C TYR A 191 21.91 20.19 23.97
N LEU A 192 22.89 19.36 23.54
CA LEU A 192 23.89 18.75 24.41
C LEU A 192 25.06 19.69 24.70
N ASP A 193 25.21 20.71 23.88
CA ASP A 193 26.13 21.85 24.04
C ASP A 193 25.32 23.03 24.58
N ARG A 194 25.40 23.26 25.88
CA ARG A 194 24.52 24.19 26.59
C ARG A 194 24.89 25.65 26.38
N ASP A 195 26.18 25.92 26.32
CA ASP A 195 26.76 27.27 26.24
C ASP A 195 27.22 27.64 24.83
N ASN A 196 27.03 26.70 23.86
CA ASN A 196 27.33 26.82 22.42
C ASN A 196 28.85 27.08 22.18
N ASP A 197 29.70 26.48 22.97
CA ASP A 197 31.17 26.59 22.79
C ASP A 197 31.72 25.53 21.81
N GLY A 198 30.87 24.63 21.31
CA GLY A 198 31.22 23.55 20.40
C GLY A 198 31.56 22.23 21.09
N GLU A 199 31.43 22.14 22.42
CA GLU A 199 31.66 20.93 23.21
C GLU A 199 30.36 20.45 23.88
N ALA A 200 29.98 19.22 23.62
CA ALA A 200 28.78 18.63 24.24
C ALA A 200 29.12 17.91 25.53
N CYS A 201 28.31 18.10 26.56
CA CYS A 201 28.38 17.35 27.80
C CYS A 201 29.79 17.39 28.45
N GLU A 202 30.36 18.55 28.69
CA GLU A 202 31.69 18.79 29.30
C GLU A 202 31.93 18.01 30.59
N SER A 203 30.86 17.75 31.37
CA SER A 203 30.94 16.93 32.59
C SER A 203 31.38 15.47 32.37
N LEU A 204 31.54 15.05 31.12
CA LEU A 204 32.03 13.71 30.72
C LEU A 204 33.52 13.74 30.30
N ARG A 205 34.16 14.90 30.35
CA ARG A 205 35.58 15.11 29.97
C ARG A 205 36.57 14.61 30.98
#